data_278bc665bcb3fac91b2db32e195e9fa7
#
_entry.id   278bc665bcb3fac91b2db32e195e9fa7
#
_cell.length_a   1.000
_cell.length_b   1.000
_cell.length_c   1.000
_cell.angle_alpha   90.00
_cell.angle_beta   90.00
_cell.angle_gamma   90.00
#
_symmetry.space_group_name_H-M   'P 1'
#
loop_
_entity.id
_entity.type
_entity.pdbx_description
1 polymer ?
#
loop_
_entity_poly.entity_id
_entity_poly.type
_entity_poly.pdbx_seq_one_letter_code
_entity_poly.pdbx_strand_id
1 'polypeptide(L)'
;PKSALGEIFCNLKYNDKQDKTVTYRLDKTDENLDLPRLFILTGSRTASASEAVINGLRPFYKVYLLGEQTEGKNVGSITLTSDKYDYELHPIVCKISNAEGNSEYKDGFIPDWKLEGNDRMILGHIELGDKDNDKLLNVAVGMISGRATTMNKDIRSSSVSFNAIPGYSSLDRKAMNGVQIPFTSEDVEW
;
A
#
# COMPACT_ATOMS: atom_id res chain seq x y z
N PRO A 1 -8.02 16.31 0.12
CA PRO A 1 -8.69 17.61 0.32
C PRO A 1 -9.81 17.81 -0.69
N LYS A 2 -10.76 18.71 -0.38
CA LYS A 2 -11.87 19.03 -1.28
C LYS A 2 -11.39 19.51 -2.65
N SER A 3 -10.22 20.13 -2.71
CA SER A 3 -9.57 20.58 -3.95
C SER A 3 -9.13 19.46 -4.87
N ALA A 4 -9.00 18.23 -4.36
CA ALA A 4 -8.59 17.06 -5.15
C ALA A 4 -9.77 16.29 -5.76
N LEU A 5 -11.00 16.67 -5.43
CA LEU A 5 -12.18 15.99 -5.98
C LEU A 5 -12.27 16.16 -7.51
N GLY A 6 -12.47 15.05 -8.20
CA GLY A 6 -12.47 14.98 -9.67
C GLY A 6 -11.09 14.86 -10.30
N GLU A 7 -10.00 15.06 -9.52
CA GLU A 7 -8.63 14.91 -10.01
C GLU A 7 -8.28 13.42 -10.23
N ILE A 8 -7.25 13.19 -11.02
CA ILE A 8 -6.79 11.82 -11.32
C ILE A 8 -6.16 11.20 -10.09
N PHE A 9 -6.73 10.11 -9.59
CA PHE A 9 -6.11 9.29 -8.57
C PHE A 9 -4.98 8.44 -9.13
N CYS A 10 -5.25 7.67 -10.18
CA CYS A 10 -4.23 6.92 -10.89
C CYS A 10 -4.61 6.63 -12.34
N ASN A 11 -3.60 6.40 -13.17
CA ASN A 11 -3.71 5.91 -14.52
C ASN A 11 -3.12 4.50 -14.60
N LEU A 12 -3.83 3.60 -15.27
CA LEU A 12 -3.36 2.27 -15.62
C LEU A 12 -3.03 2.28 -17.11
N LYS A 13 -1.74 2.35 -17.44
CA LYS A 13 -1.26 2.33 -18.82
C LYS A 13 -0.94 0.89 -19.21
N TYR A 14 -1.69 0.36 -20.15
CA TYR A 14 -1.50 -0.97 -20.72
C TYR A 14 -0.29 -1.00 -21.65
N ASN A 15 0.06 -2.20 -22.10
CA ASN A 15 1.19 -2.40 -23.02
C ASN A 15 0.89 -1.83 -24.42
N ASP A 16 1.90 -1.82 -25.27
CA ASP A 16 1.88 -1.28 -26.62
C ASP A 16 0.90 -1.98 -27.57
N LYS A 17 0.50 -3.21 -27.27
CA LYS A 17 -0.46 -3.96 -28.09
C LYS A 17 -1.90 -3.51 -27.85
N GLN A 18 -2.22 -3.11 -26.63
CA GLN A 18 -3.56 -2.63 -26.31
C GLN A 18 -3.68 -1.11 -26.41
N ASP A 19 -2.58 -0.37 -26.27
CA ASP A 19 -2.48 1.10 -26.31
C ASP A 19 -3.64 1.82 -25.58
N LYS A 20 -4.04 1.26 -24.44
CA LYS A 20 -5.17 1.69 -23.62
C LYS A 20 -4.66 2.30 -22.32
N THR A 21 -5.28 3.38 -21.90
CA THR A 21 -5.11 3.93 -20.54
C THR A 21 -6.46 4.02 -19.85
N VAL A 22 -6.56 3.43 -18.66
CA VAL A 22 -7.73 3.54 -17.79
C VAL A 22 -7.40 4.52 -16.67
N THR A 23 -8.26 5.52 -16.48
CA THR A 23 -8.08 6.57 -15.48
C THR A 23 -9.08 6.44 -14.36
N TYR A 24 -8.60 6.38 -13.13
CA TYR A 24 -9.41 6.46 -11.91
C TYR A 24 -9.31 7.86 -11.33
N ARG A 25 -10.43 8.38 -10.83
CA ARG A 25 -10.52 9.72 -10.24
C ARG A 25 -10.93 9.66 -8.79
N LEU A 26 -10.63 10.74 -8.05
CA LEU A 26 -11.07 10.94 -6.69
C LEU A 26 -12.52 11.45 -6.69
N ASP A 27 -13.45 10.56 -6.39
CA ASP A 27 -14.87 10.88 -6.37
C ASP A 27 -15.32 11.48 -5.03
N LYS A 28 -16.38 12.28 -5.09
CA LYS A 28 -17.02 12.78 -3.90
C LYS A 28 -17.88 11.67 -3.28
N THR A 29 -17.65 11.42 -2.00
CA THR A 29 -18.52 10.60 -1.15
C THR A 29 -18.98 11.41 0.06
N ASP A 30 -20.02 10.94 0.75
CA ASP A 30 -20.50 11.61 1.98
C ASP A 30 -19.52 11.46 3.15
N GLU A 31 -18.60 10.47 3.05
CA GLU A 31 -17.56 10.20 4.04
C GLU A 31 -16.20 10.83 3.71
N ASN A 32 -16.13 11.76 2.77
CA ASN A 32 -14.87 12.42 2.45
C ASN A 32 -14.30 13.19 3.64
N LEU A 33 -13.11 12.79 4.08
CA LEU A 33 -12.34 13.48 5.09
C LEU A 33 -11.47 14.56 4.43
N ASP A 34 -11.63 15.82 4.84
CA ASP A 34 -10.82 16.94 4.35
C ASP A 34 -9.61 17.15 5.27
N LEU A 35 -8.68 16.20 5.23
CA LEU A 35 -7.51 16.17 6.10
C LEU A 35 -6.34 16.96 5.50
N PRO A 36 -5.56 17.69 6.32
CA PRO A 36 -4.40 18.45 5.83
C PRO A 36 -3.19 17.56 5.55
N ARG A 37 -3.15 16.36 6.12
CA ARG A 37 -2.05 15.39 6.02
C ARG A 37 -2.54 13.98 6.29
N LEU A 38 -1.76 13.00 5.86
CA LEU A 38 -2.06 11.59 6.03
C LEU A 38 -0.82 10.87 6.57
N PHE A 39 -1.03 9.96 7.53
CA PHE A 39 -0.01 9.06 8.05
C PHE A 39 -0.37 7.64 7.65
N ILE A 40 0.55 6.96 6.98
CA ILE A 40 0.37 5.59 6.51
C ILE A 40 1.42 4.70 7.17
N LEU A 41 0.96 3.66 7.85
CA LEU A 41 1.83 2.66 8.45
C LEU A 41 2.17 1.62 7.39
N THR A 42 3.47 1.40 7.16
CA THR A 42 3.98 0.50 6.12
C THR A 42 4.85 -0.60 6.69
N GLY A 43 4.78 -1.76 6.06
CA GLY A 43 5.69 -2.88 6.30
C GLY A 43 6.41 -3.28 5.02
N SER A 44 7.40 -4.15 5.12
CA SER A 44 8.13 -4.69 3.97
C SER A 44 7.26 -5.49 2.99
N ARG A 45 6.05 -5.87 3.42
CA ARG A 45 5.03 -6.55 2.59
C ARG A 45 3.93 -5.62 2.08
N THR A 46 4.03 -4.33 2.36
CA THR A 46 3.14 -3.33 1.77
C THR A 46 3.45 -3.23 0.29
N ALA A 47 2.48 -3.59 -0.56
CA ALA A 47 2.70 -3.74 -2.00
C ALA A 47 1.49 -3.30 -2.81
N SER A 48 1.69 -3.09 -4.11
CA SER A 48 0.65 -3.05 -5.13
C SER A 48 -0.44 -2.00 -4.86
N ALA A 49 -1.69 -2.42 -4.56
CA ALA A 49 -2.82 -1.52 -4.28
C ALA A 49 -2.52 -0.53 -3.15
N SER A 50 -1.86 -0.98 -2.08
CA SER A 50 -1.44 -0.12 -0.98
C SER A 50 -0.43 0.93 -1.43
N GLU A 51 0.50 0.56 -2.32
CA GLU A 51 1.47 1.49 -2.89
C GLU A 51 0.81 2.44 -3.90
N ALA A 52 -0.19 1.95 -4.65
CA ALA A 52 -0.99 2.80 -5.53
C ALA A 52 -1.75 3.89 -4.75
N VAL A 53 -2.26 3.56 -3.55
CA VAL A 53 -2.88 4.56 -2.64
C VAL A 53 -1.85 5.60 -2.20
N ILE A 54 -0.66 5.18 -1.78
CA ILE A 54 0.43 6.09 -1.40
C ILE A 54 0.77 7.02 -2.55
N ASN A 55 1.03 6.45 -3.74
CA ASN A 55 1.43 7.19 -4.92
C ASN A 55 0.33 8.15 -5.41
N GLY A 56 -0.90 7.68 -5.46
CA GLY A 56 -2.06 8.43 -5.95
C GLY A 56 -2.46 9.61 -5.07
N LEU A 57 -2.20 9.52 -3.76
CA LEU A 57 -2.53 10.60 -2.83
C LEU A 57 -1.42 11.65 -2.66
N ARG A 58 -0.16 11.32 -2.96
CA ARG A 58 0.98 12.24 -2.81
C ARG A 58 0.84 13.57 -3.53
N PRO A 59 0.25 13.68 -4.75
CA PRO A 59 0.04 14.96 -5.40
C PRO A 59 -0.88 15.92 -4.63
N PHE A 60 -1.76 15.38 -3.77
CA PHE A 60 -2.83 16.13 -3.12
C PHE A 60 -2.66 16.28 -1.62
N TYR A 61 -1.92 15.38 -0.99
CA TYR A 61 -1.75 15.32 0.46
C TYR A 61 -0.28 15.31 0.85
N LYS A 62 0.02 15.88 1.99
CA LYS A 62 1.27 15.59 2.68
C LYS A 62 1.17 14.21 3.30
N VAL A 63 1.71 13.19 2.61
CA VAL A 63 1.70 11.80 3.04
C VAL A 63 3.00 11.49 3.77
N TYR A 64 2.86 11.04 5.02
CA TYR A 64 3.98 10.54 5.84
C TYR A 64 3.91 9.03 5.92
N LEU A 65 5.01 8.36 5.64
CA LEU A 65 5.16 6.92 5.77
C LEU A 65 5.94 6.57 7.03
N LEU A 66 5.38 5.68 7.83
CA LEU A 66 6.03 5.20 9.06
C LEU A 66 6.13 3.67 9.01
N GLY A 67 7.32 3.14 9.29
CA GLY A 67 7.54 1.71 9.38
C GLY A 67 8.69 1.21 8.52
N GLU A 68 8.41 0.35 7.57
CA GLU A 68 9.40 -0.26 6.70
C GLU A 68 9.24 0.20 5.25
N GLN A 69 10.31 0.04 4.47
CA GLN A 69 10.27 0.23 3.02
C GLN A 69 9.28 -0.75 2.39
N THR A 70 8.46 -0.27 1.47
CA THR A 70 7.47 -1.08 0.77
C THR A 70 8.09 -1.94 -0.33
N GLU A 71 7.30 -2.85 -0.92
CA GLU A 71 7.78 -3.84 -1.89
C GLU A 71 8.24 -3.25 -3.22
N GLY A 72 7.51 -2.27 -3.76
CA GLY A 72 7.84 -1.66 -5.04
C GLY A 72 7.07 -2.20 -6.25
N LYS A 73 5.86 -2.72 -6.04
CA LYS A 73 5.04 -3.26 -7.13
C LYS A 73 4.19 -2.19 -7.80
N ASN A 74 4.75 -1.52 -8.80
CA ASN A 74 4.14 -0.43 -9.56
C ASN A 74 3.37 -0.90 -10.82
N VAL A 75 2.96 -2.17 -10.84
CA VAL A 75 2.28 -2.82 -11.97
C VAL A 75 0.97 -3.46 -11.54
N GLY A 76 0.03 -3.57 -12.47
CA GLY A 76 -1.25 -4.23 -12.28
C GLY A 76 -1.36 -5.52 -13.10
N SER A 77 -2.12 -6.47 -12.54
CA SER A 77 -2.43 -7.75 -13.19
C SER A 77 -3.94 -7.93 -13.31
N ILE A 78 -4.35 -8.75 -14.25
CA ILE A 78 -5.71 -9.27 -14.36
C ILE A 78 -5.73 -10.73 -13.94
N THR A 79 -6.90 -11.22 -13.54
CA THR A 79 -7.11 -12.65 -13.29
C THR A 79 -7.81 -13.26 -14.50
N LEU A 80 -7.17 -14.26 -15.10
CA LEU A 80 -7.77 -15.08 -16.16
C LEU A 80 -8.08 -16.45 -15.59
N THR A 81 -9.33 -16.84 -15.66
CA THR A 81 -9.83 -18.15 -15.24
C THR A 81 -10.15 -19.02 -16.44
N SER A 82 -10.13 -20.33 -16.27
CA SER A 82 -10.51 -21.28 -17.31
C SER A 82 -11.68 -22.12 -16.82
N ASP A 83 -12.76 -22.20 -17.62
CA ASP A 83 -13.88 -23.09 -17.32
C ASP A 83 -13.52 -24.57 -17.48
N LYS A 84 -12.41 -24.87 -18.16
CA LYS A 84 -11.96 -26.23 -18.45
C LYS A 84 -10.97 -26.77 -17.45
N TYR A 85 -10.18 -25.89 -16.81
CA TYR A 85 -9.06 -26.27 -15.95
C TYR A 85 -9.16 -25.51 -14.63
N ASP A 86 -8.87 -26.18 -13.53
CA ASP A 86 -8.91 -25.62 -12.18
C ASP A 86 -7.61 -24.86 -11.86
N TYR A 87 -7.32 -23.81 -12.66
CA TYR A 87 -6.21 -22.87 -12.39
C TYR A 87 -6.54 -21.46 -12.88
N GLU A 88 -5.87 -20.51 -12.28
CA GLU A 88 -5.94 -19.08 -12.62
C GLU A 88 -4.58 -18.59 -13.10
N LEU A 89 -4.58 -17.67 -14.06
CA LEU A 89 -3.41 -16.93 -14.53
C LEU A 89 -3.54 -15.47 -14.09
N HIS A 90 -2.43 -14.88 -13.65
CA HIS A 90 -2.39 -13.48 -13.22
C HIS A 90 -1.30 -12.69 -13.99
N PRO A 91 -1.46 -12.51 -15.32
CA PRO A 91 -0.48 -11.77 -16.10
C PRO A 91 -0.44 -10.29 -15.68
N ILE A 92 0.77 -9.73 -15.67
CA ILE A 92 0.96 -8.29 -15.53
C ILE A 92 0.59 -7.65 -16.87
N VAL A 93 -0.30 -6.65 -16.83
CA VAL A 93 -0.87 -6.06 -18.04
C VAL A 93 -0.72 -4.54 -18.11
N CYS A 94 -0.45 -3.85 -17.00
CA CYS A 94 -0.35 -2.39 -16.99
C CYS A 94 0.69 -1.88 -15.99
N LYS A 95 1.15 -0.64 -16.22
CA LYS A 95 1.94 0.16 -15.28
C LYS A 95 1.03 1.20 -14.62
N ILE A 96 1.24 1.46 -13.33
CA ILE A 96 0.41 2.37 -12.54
C ILE A 96 1.17 3.68 -12.31
N SER A 97 0.55 4.81 -12.65
CA SER A 97 1.08 6.14 -12.37
C SER A 97 0.04 7.02 -11.65
N ASN A 98 0.49 8.04 -10.95
CA ASN A 98 -0.38 9.04 -10.31
C ASN A 98 -0.78 10.18 -11.27
N ALA A 99 -1.43 11.23 -10.75
CA ALA A 99 -1.86 12.40 -11.51
C ALA A 99 -0.72 13.13 -12.21
N GLU A 100 0.49 13.11 -11.64
CA GLU A 100 1.70 13.72 -12.20
C GLU A 100 2.43 12.80 -13.19
N GLY A 101 1.89 11.61 -13.46
CA GLY A 101 2.52 10.60 -14.30
C GLY A 101 3.62 9.81 -13.61
N ASN A 102 3.83 10.02 -12.29
CA ASN A 102 4.87 9.33 -11.54
C ASN A 102 4.49 7.85 -11.30
N SER A 103 5.38 6.95 -11.72
CA SER A 103 5.31 5.51 -11.51
C SER A 103 6.64 4.92 -11.00
N GLU A 104 7.57 5.78 -10.57
CA GLU A 104 8.93 5.40 -10.23
C GLU A 104 9.05 4.97 -8.76
N TYR A 105 8.36 3.89 -8.41
CA TYR A 105 8.46 3.25 -7.09
C TYR A 105 8.69 1.73 -7.17
N LYS A 106 9.37 1.28 -8.21
CA LYS A 106 9.70 -0.15 -8.40
C LYS A 106 10.57 -0.75 -7.28
N ASP A 107 11.28 0.10 -6.56
CA ASP A 107 12.12 -0.30 -5.42
C ASP A 107 11.41 -0.03 -4.07
N GLY A 108 10.13 0.30 -4.10
CA GLY A 108 9.32 0.64 -2.94
C GLY A 108 9.48 2.07 -2.46
N PHE A 109 8.61 2.47 -1.54
CA PHE A 109 8.68 3.74 -0.86
C PHE A 109 9.50 3.63 0.42
N ILE A 110 10.50 4.49 0.56
CA ILE A 110 11.27 4.61 1.79
C ILE A 110 10.43 5.37 2.80
N PRO A 111 10.20 4.86 4.03
CA PRO A 111 9.44 5.56 5.03
C PRO A 111 10.17 6.79 5.57
N ASP A 112 9.39 7.82 5.92
CA ASP A 112 9.89 9.04 6.57
C ASP A 112 10.38 8.77 8.01
N TRP A 113 9.74 7.81 8.67
CA TRP A 113 10.15 7.29 9.96
C TRP A 113 10.31 5.77 9.89
N LYS A 114 11.52 5.29 10.16
CA LYS A 114 11.86 3.86 10.04
C LYS A 114 11.64 3.13 11.36
N LEU A 115 11.07 1.93 11.24
CA LEU A 115 11.05 0.97 12.33
C LEU A 115 12.45 0.34 12.45
N GLU A 116 13.06 0.42 13.64
CA GLU A 116 14.42 -0.09 13.87
C GLU A 116 14.41 -1.46 14.54
N GLY A 117 15.32 -2.33 14.12
CA GLY A 117 15.73 -3.55 14.82
C GLY A 117 14.63 -4.58 15.06
N ASN A 118 14.55 -5.07 16.29
CA ASN A 118 13.65 -6.16 16.71
C ASN A 118 12.19 -5.73 16.89
N ASP A 119 11.85 -4.48 16.66
CA ASP A 119 10.48 -3.96 16.81
C ASP A 119 9.49 -4.65 15.85
N ARG A 120 10.00 -5.23 14.75
CA ARG A 120 9.22 -6.02 13.78
C ARG A 120 8.53 -7.23 14.41
N MET A 121 9.13 -7.84 15.41
CA MET A 121 8.64 -9.11 15.99
C MET A 121 7.48 -8.90 16.97
N ILE A 122 7.33 -7.69 17.49
CA ILE A 122 6.32 -7.37 18.49
C ILE A 122 4.95 -7.17 17.86
N LEU A 123 4.90 -6.71 16.60
CA LEU A 123 3.65 -6.35 15.90
C LEU A 123 2.68 -7.53 15.68
N GLY A 124 3.17 -8.79 15.71
CA GLY A 124 2.34 -9.97 15.46
C GLY A 124 1.37 -10.37 16.57
N HIS A 125 1.48 -9.75 17.74
CA HIS A 125 0.69 -10.13 18.96
C HIS A 125 -0.05 -8.94 19.57
N ILE A 126 -0.11 -7.79 18.90
CA ILE A 126 -0.74 -6.58 19.38
C ILE A 126 -2.15 -6.51 18.81
N GLU A 127 -3.13 -6.18 19.64
CA GLU A 127 -4.50 -5.93 19.19
C GLU A 127 -4.56 -4.72 18.26
N LEU A 128 -5.36 -4.81 17.23
CA LEU A 128 -5.56 -3.72 16.28
C LEU A 128 -6.10 -2.48 16.99
N GLY A 129 -5.40 -1.36 16.83
CA GLY A 129 -5.78 -0.08 17.45
C GLY A 129 -5.21 0.14 18.86
N ASP A 130 -4.44 -0.79 19.40
CA ASP A 130 -3.75 -0.62 20.69
C ASP A 130 -2.57 0.34 20.56
N LYS A 131 -2.87 1.66 20.64
CA LYS A 131 -1.87 2.72 20.50
C LYS A 131 -0.75 2.70 21.54
N ASP A 132 -0.92 1.99 22.65
CA ASP A 132 0.05 1.98 23.76
C ASP A 132 1.10 0.88 23.52
N ASN A 133 0.74 -0.21 22.88
CA ASN A 133 1.62 -1.32 22.55
C ASN A 133 2.06 -1.36 21.08
N ASP A 134 1.25 -0.80 20.15
CA ASP A 134 1.65 -0.63 18.75
C ASP A 134 2.54 0.59 18.58
N LYS A 135 3.84 0.35 18.43
CA LYS A 135 4.85 1.40 18.30
C LYS A 135 4.62 2.31 17.10
N LEU A 136 4.23 1.76 15.95
CA LEU A 136 3.95 2.57 14.75
C LEU A 136 2.75 3.47 14.96
N LEU A 137 1.66 2.92 15.50
CA LEU A 137 0.46 3.68 15.82
C LEU A 137 0.74 4.73 16.89
N ASN A 138 1.52 4.40 17.92
CA ASN A 138 1.93 5.35 18.97
C ASN A 138 2.68 6.55 18.39
N VAL A 139 3.66 6.29 17.52
CA VAL A 139 4.43 7.35 16.84
C VAL A 139 3.53 8.21 15.96
N ALA A 140 2.63 7.59 15.17
CA ALA A 140 1.70 8.31 14.32
C ALA A 140 0.78 9.24 15.14
N VAL A 141 0.19 8.72 16.21
CA VAL A 141 -0.67 9.49 17.13
C VAL A 141 0.12 10.62 17.82
N GLY A 142 1.36 10.36 18.20
CA GLY A 142 2.29 11.34 18.75
C GLY A 142 2.53 12.50 17.79
N MET A 143 2.84 12.20 16.52
CA MET A 143 3.05 13.19 15.46
C MET A 143 1.77 14.00 15.15
N ILE A 144 0.60 13.34 15.14
CA ILE A 144 -0.69 13.98 14.92
C ILE A 144 -1.01 14.98 16.04
N SER A 145 -0.77 14.57 17.28
CA SER A 145 -1.10 15.38 18.48
C SER A 145 -0.02 16.42 18.82
N GLY A 146 1.05 16.52 18.05
CA GLY A 146 2.15 17.46 18.31
C GLY A 146 2.96 17.12 19.57
N ARG A 147 2.78 15.94 20.15
CA ARG A 147 3.66 15.44 21.20
C ARG A 147 5.01 15.13 20.58
N ALA A 148 6.11 15.64 21.18
CA ALA A 148 7.44 15.27 20.74
C ALA A 148 7.58 13.75 20.88
N THR A 149 7.81 13.06 19.77
CA THR A 149 8.15 11.64 19.75
C THR A 149 9.63 11.52 20.11
N THR A 150 9.98 11.83 21.37
CA THR A 150 11.24 11.38 21.92
C THR A 150 11.13 9.87 22.01
N MET A 151 11.85 9.17 21.14
CA MET A 151 12.05 7.75 21.24
C MET A 151 12.58 7.46 22.66
N ASN A 152 11.74 6.93 23.55
CA ASN A 152 12.23 6.33 24.77
C ASN A 152 13.07 5.12 24.35
N LYS A 153 14.38 5.26 24.44
CA LYS A 153 15.38 4.20 24.21
C LYS A 153 15.28 3.03 25.20
N ASP A 154 14.34 3.06 26.13
CA ASP A 154 14.32 2.21 27.33
C ASP A 154 13.23 1.13 27.35
N ILE A 155 12.63 0.78 26.21
CA ILE A 155 11.91 -0.49 26.17
C ILE A 155 12.94 -1.57 25.85
N ARG A 156 13.53 -2.16 26.90
CA ARG A 156 14.35 -3.38 26.81
C ARG A 156 13.47 -4.48 26.22
N SER A 157 13.66 -4.77 24.95
CA SER A 157 13.07 -5.95 24.33
C SER A 157 13.65 -7.17 25.03
N SER A 158 12.79 -7.96 25.68
CA SER A 158 13.14 -9.33 26.00
C SER A 158 13.34 -10.05 24.66
N SER A 159 14.57 -10.45 24.37
CA SER A 159 14.94 -11.18 23.17
C SER A 159 14.29 -12.58 23.18
N VAL A 160 13.09 -12.69 22.67
CA VAL A 160 12.53 -13.99 22.29
C VAL A 160 12.76 -14.12 20.78
N SER A 161 13.81 -14.88 20.43
CA SER A 161 14.07 -15.23 19.04
C SER A 161 13.06 -16.30 18.59
N PHE A 162 12.00 -15.89 17.93
CA PHE A 162 11.20 -16.82 17.16
C PHE A 162 11.74 -16.86 15.72
N ASN A 163 12.28 -18.03 15.33
CA ASN A 163 12.47 -18.34 13.92
C ASN A 163 11.07 -18.55 13.29
N ALA A 164 10.39 -17.45 12.98
CA ALA A 164 9.17 -17.52 12.21
C ALA A 164 9.54 -17.94 10.80
N ILE A 165 9.27 -19.20 10.47
CA ILE A 165 9.23 -19.63 9.06
C ILE A 165 8.06 -18.85 8.42
N PRO A 166 8.30 -18.05 7.38
CA PRO A 166 7.22 -17.36 6.69
C PRO A 166 6.25 -18.40 6.14
N GLY A 167 5.13 -18.58 6.82
CA GLY A 167 4.03 -19.40 6.29
C GLY A 167 3.38 -18.64 5.15
N TYR A 168 3.63 -19.05 3.92
CA TYR A 168 2.90 -18.56 2.77
C TYR A 168 1.52 -19.22 2.73
N SER A 169 0.49 -18.48 3.07
CA SER A 169 -0.89 -18.93 2.85
C SER A 169 -1.26 -18.76 1.37
N SER A 170 -2.33 -19.44 0.93
CA SER A 170 -2.90 -19.19 -0.41
C SER A 170 -3.41 -17.76 -0.58
N LEU A 171 -3.76 -17.09 0.53
CA LEU A 171 -4.12 -15.68 0.58
C LEU A 171 -2.88 -14.77 0.37
N ASP A 172 -1.74 -15.16 0.91
CA ASP A 172 -0.48 -14.45 0.68
C ASP A 172 -0.08 -14.47 -0.80
N ARG A 173 -0.31 -15.57 -1.51
CA ARG A 173 -0.12 -15.64 -2.96
C ARG A 173 -1.08 -14.72 -3.72
N LYS A 174 -2.36 -14.63 -3.29
CA LYS A 174 -3.32 -13.69 -3.89
C LYS A 174 -2.93 -12.24 -3.65
N ALA A 175 -2.41 -11.90 -2.47
CA ALA A 175 -1.92 -10.57 -2.16
C ALA A 175 -0.65 -10.18 -2.95
N MET A 176 0.17 -11.13 -3.35
CA MET A 176 1.37 -10.89 -4.17
C MET A 176 1.06 -10.58 -5.65
N ASN A 177 -0.17 -10.77 -6.11
CA ASN A 177 -0.52 -10.69 -7.53
C ASN A 177 -0.97 -9.32 -8.05
N GLY A 178 -0.75 -8.24 -7.31
CA GLY A 178 -1.02 -6.89 -7.79
C GLY A 178 -2.42 -6.37 -7.50
N VAL A 179 -2.68 -5.14 -7.92
CA VAL A 179 -4.02 -4.55 -7.91
C VAL A 179 -4.91 -5.46 -8.74
N GLN A 180 -5.87 -6.13 -8.10
CA GLN A 180 -6.95 -6.78 -8.83
C GLN A 180 -7.82 -5.65 -9.39
N ILE A 181 -7.68 -5.40 -10.67
CA ILE A 181 -8.58 -4.53 -11.39
C ILE A 181 -9.85 -5.36 -11.60
N PRO A 182 -11.03 -4.90 -11.13
CA PRO A 182 -12.27 -5.59 -11.38
C PRO A 182 -12.63 -5.46 -12.88
N PHE A 183 -12.03 -6.32 -13.70
CA PHE A 183 -12.47 -6.51 -15.08
C PHE A 183 -13.38 -7.73 -15.13
N THR A 184 -14.52 -7.54 -15.77
CA THR A 184 -15.33 -8.65 -16.28
C THR A 184 -14.69 -9.15 -17.58
N SER A 185 -14.94 -10.39 -17.94
CA SER A 185 -14.48 -11.00 -19.21
C SER A 185 -14.91 -10.21 -20.47
N GLU A 186 -15.82 -9.28 -20.34
CA GLU A 186 -16.34 -8.41 -21.41
C GLU A 186 -15.41 -7.23 -21.74
N ASP A 187 -14.44 -6.92 -20.86
CA ASP A 187 -13.50 -5.80 -21.05
C ASP A 187 -12.25 -6.18 -21.87
N VAL A 188 -12.10 -7.44 -22.25
CA VAL A 188 -10.95 -7.95 -23.00
C VAL A 188 -11.43 -8.45 -24.35
N GLU A 189 -11.50 -7.57 -25.33
CA GLU A 189 -11.51 -7.98 -26.74
C GLU A 189 -10.09 -8.43 -27.12
N TRP A 190 -10.01 -9.69 -27.58
CA TRP A 190 -8.77 -10.36 -28.05
C TRP A 190 -8.42 -9.97 -29.48
#